data_e0ceba4632b6767249869268c43c08f7
#
_entry.id   e0ceba4632b6767249869268c43c08f7
#
_cell.length_a   1.000
_cell.length_b   1.000
_cell.length_c   1.000
_cell.angle_alpha   90.00
_cell.angle_beta   90.00
_cell.angle_gamma   90.00
#
_symmetry.space_group_name_H-M   'P 1'
#
loop_
_entity.id
_entity.type
_entity.pdbx_description
1 polymer ?
#
loop_
_entity_poly.entity_id
_entity_poly.type
_entity_poly.pdbx_seq_one_letter_code
_entity_poly.pdbx_strand_id
1 'polypeptide(L)'
;MPKFGTRSKEQLATCHIDLQVLFNTVIEEIDCSVVCGHRNEEDQEKAFNSGNSKAHYPEGKHNSNPSTAVDVYPYPIDFNDNERYFWFAGWVLAKAKILRNVGEITNKVRWGGNWDGLKNGVIDFSYNRSPKVLNDLPHFELIQ
;
A
#
# COMPACT_ATOMS: atom_id res chain seq x y z
N MET A 1 -1.98 20.37 10.27
CA MET A 1 -2.25 19.08 9.64
C MET A 1 -1.27 18.82 8.51
N PRO A 2 -0.68 17.65 8.44
CA PRO A 2 0.19 17.28 7.32
C PRO A 2 -0.61 17.27 6.00
N LYS A 3 0.11 17.49 4.91
CA LYS A 3 -0.47 17.48 3.55
C LYS A 3 0.51 16.84 2.59
N PHE A 4 -0.02 16.17 1.58
CA PHE A 4 0.82 15.63 0.52
C PHE A 4 1.51 16.74 -0.27
N GLY A 5 2.81 16.55 -0.51
CA GLY A 5 3.56 17.35 -1.48
C GLY A 5 3.18 16.98 -2.93
N THR A 6 3.71 17.73 -3.89
CA THR A 6 3.39 17.58 -5.31
C THR A 6 3.60 16.16 -5.81
N ARG A 7 4.75 15.55 -5.54
CA ARG A 7 5.08 14.19 -6.00
C ARG A 7 4.11 13.14 -5.44
N SER A 8 3.79 13.22 -4.15
CA SER A 8 2.82 12.30 -3.54
C SER A 8 1.42 12.44 -4.17
N LYS A 9 0.98 13.66 -4.43
CA LYS A 9 -0.30 13.93 -5.11
C LYS A 9 -0.33 13.34 -6.51
N GLU A 10 0.74 13.51 -7.28
CA GLU A 10 0.86 12.96 -8.63
C GLU A 10 0.79 11.43 -8.63
N GLN A 11 1.52 10.78 -7.74
CA GLN A 11 1.52 9.33 -7.62
C GLN A 11 0.14 8.80 -7.17
N LEU A 12 -0.45 9.40 -6.16
CA LEU A 12 -1.77 8.99 -5.65
C LEU A 12 -2.87 9.16 -6.70
N ALA A 13 -2.78 10.19 -7.54
CA ALA A 13 -3.73 10.44 -8.63
C ALA A 13 -3.76 9.32 -9.68
N THR A 14 -2.72 8.51 -9.77
CA THR A 14 -2.67 7.34 -10.68
C THR A 14 -3.35 6.10 -10.12
N CYS A 15 -3.82 6.15 -8.88
CA CYS A 15 -4.41 5.01 -8.17
C CYS A 15 -5.94 4.98 -8.32
N HIS A 16 -6.49 3.79 -8.07
CA HIS A 16 -7.93 3.60 -7.92
C HIS A 16 -8.53 4.55 -6.89
N ILE A 17 -9.77 4.98 -7.12
CA ILE A 17 -10.43 5.99 -6.26
C ILE A 17 -10.46 5.56 -4.78
N ASP A 18 -10.64 4.29 -4.48
CA ASP A 18 -10.65 3.81 -3.09
C ASP A 18 -9.33 4.09 -2.37
N LEU A 19 -8.19 3.92 -3.07
CA LEU A 19 -6.88 4.25 -2.51
C LEU A 19 -6.70 5.76 -2.36
N GLN A 20 -7.21 6.54 -3.28
CA GLN A 20 -7.18 8.00 -3.19
C GLN A 20 -7.96 8.49 -1.96
N VAL A 21 -9.19 8.00 -1.77
CA VAL A 21 -10.03 8.34 -0.61
C VAL A 21 -9.34 7.93 0.68
N LEU A 22 -8.82 6.69 0.74
CA LEU A 22 -8.15 6.18 1.93
C LEU A 22 -6.96 7.06 2.34
N PHE A 23 -6.02 7.30 1.44
CA PHE A 23 -4.79 8.01 1.81
C PHE A 23 -4.97 9.52 1.94
N ASN A 24 -5.95 10.13 1.27
CA ASN A 24 -6.35 11.51 1.56
C ASN A 24 -6.96 11.66 2.96
N THR A 25 -7.59 10.60 3.48
CA THR A 25 -8.08 10.58 4.86
C THR A 25 -6.93 10.33 5.85
N VAL A 26 -6.01 9.40 5.54
CA VAL A 26 -4.87 9.07 6.41
C VAL A 26 -3.95 10.27 6.61
N ILE A 27 -3.64 11.04 5.55
CA ILE A 27 -2.71 12.17 5.64
C ILE A 27 -3.19 13.27 6.60
N GLU A 28 -4.49 13.38 6.83
CA GLU A 28 -5.03 14.36 7.76
C GLU A 28 -4.59 14.13 9.21
N GLU A 29 -4.25 12.89 9.55
CA GLU A 29 -3.90 12.49 10.90
C GLU A 29 -2.45 12.00 11.04
N ILE A 30 -1.89 11.41 9.99
CA ILE A 30 -0.54 10.82 10.02
C ILE A 30 0.24 11.29 8.79
N ASP A 31 1.41 11.90 9.04
CA ASP A 31 2.29 12.32 7.95
C ASP A 31 2.89 11.11 7.22
N CYS A 32 2.75 11.11 5.90
CA CYS A 32 3.21 10.03 5.05
C CYS A 32 3.49 10.54 3.63
N SER A 33 4.22 9.73 2.86
CA SER A 33 4.57 10.04 1.48
C SER A 33 4.15 8.90 0.55
N VAL A 34 3.44 9.23 -0.53
CA VAL A 34 3.11 8.28 -1.59
C VAL A 34 4.27 8.24 -2.58
N VAL A 35 4.94 7.11 -2.67
CA VAL A 35 6.16 6.95 -3.48
C VAL A 35 5.86 6.30 -4.83
N CYS A 36 4.92 5.37 -4.89
CA CYS A 36 4.57 4.67 -6.12
C CYS A 36 3.07 4.39 -6.18
N GLY A 37 2.43 4.84 -7.26
CA GLY A 37 1.09 4.42 -7.67
C GLY A 37 1.17 3.49 -8.88
N HIS A 38 0.73 3.96 -10.06
CA HIS A 38 0.85 3.21 -11.30
C HIS A 38 2.32 3.02 -11.70
N ARG A 39 2.63 1.82 -12.15
CA ARG A 39 3.96 1.44 -12.65
C ARG A 39 3.82 0.89 -14.06
N ASN A 40 4.50 1.52 -15.03
CA ASN A 40 4.51 1.06 -16.41
C ASN A 40 5.42 -0.16 -16.61
N GLU A 41 5.48 -0.69 -17.84
CA GLU A 41 6.28 -1.87 -18.16
C GLU A 41 7.76 -1.68 -17.82
N GLU A 42 8.37 -0.58 -18.24
CA GLU A 42 9.78 -0.30 -18.00
C GLU A 42 10.10 -0.26 -16.50
N ASP A 43 9.30 0.45 -15.71
CA ASP A 43 9.50 0.58 -14.27
C ASP A 43 9.24 -0.74 -13.54
N GLN A 44 8.27 -1.54 -14.01
CA GLN A 44 8.00 -2.87 -13.45
C GLN A 44 9.16 -3.83 -13.70
N GLU A 45 9.72 -3.84 -14.89
CA GLU A 45 10.87 -4.71 -15.19
C GLU A 45 12.14 -4.26 -14.44
N LYS A 46 12.34 -2.96 -14.25
CA LYS A 46 13.41 -2.45 -13.36
C LYS A 46 13.21 -2.94 -11.91
N ALA A 47 11.99 -2.88 -11.40
CA ALA A 47 11.69 -3.36 -10.05
C ALA A 47 11.92 -4.87 -9.92
N PHE A 48 11.54 -5.66 -10.92
CA PHE A 48 11.81 -7.09 -10.95
C PHE A 48 13.31 -7.38 -10.96
N ASN A 49 14.05 -6.74 -11.85
CA ASN A 49 15.49 -6.97 -12.02
C ASN A 49 16.32 -6.53 -10.79
N SER A 50 15.85 -5.53 -10.05
CA SER A 50 16.50 -5.07 -8.82
C SER A 50 16.11 -5.86 -7.56
N GLY A 51 15.18 -6.82 -7.69
CA GLY A 51 14.68 -7.61 -6.56
C GLY A 51 13.58 -6.94 -5.74
N ASN A 52 13.12 -5.74 -6.13
CA ASN A 52 12.06 -5.02 -5.43
C ASN A 52 10.66 -5.53 -5.77
N SER A 53 10.52 -6.31 -6.83
CA SER A 53 9.29 -6.99 -7.20
C SER A 53 9.58 -8.42 -7.63
N LYS A 54 8.61 -9.31 -7.39
CA LYS A 54 8.64 -10.71 -7.87
C LYS A 54 7.74 -10.94 -9.08
N ALA A 55 7.09 -9.91 -9.57
CA ALA A 55 6.19 -9.97 -10.72
C ALA A 55 6.80 -9.29 -11.95
N HIS A 56 6.61 -9.89 -13.12
CA HIS A 56 6.84 -9.26 -14.41
C HIS A 56 5.60 -8.47 -14.84
N TYR A 57 5.81 -7.45 -15.68
CA TYR A 57 4.71 -6.76 -16.33
C TYR A 57 3.97 -7.73 -17.27
N PRO A 58 2.63 -7.74 -17.32
CA PRO A 58 1.66 -6.87 -16.61
C PRO A 58 1.07 -7.47 -15.33
N GLU A 59 1.73 -8.42 -14.71
CA GLU A 59 1.20 -9.19 -13.58
C GLU A 59 1.28 -8.47 -12.22
N GLY A 60 2.08 -7.40 -12.14
CA GLY A 60 2.21 -6.59 -10.93
C GLY A 60 0.93 -5.82 -10.61
N LYS A 61 0.60 -5.70 -9.32
CA LYS A 61 -0.59 -4.98 -8.88
C LYS A 61 -0.53 -3.47 -9.14
N HIS A 62 0.68 -2.90 -9.27
CA HIS A 62 0.89 -1.53 -9.69
C HIS A 62 0.68 -1.30 -11.19
N ASN A 63 0.54 -2.36 -11.99
CA ASN A 63 0.54 -2.25 -13.45
C ASN A 63 -0.84 -1.92 -14.05
N SER A 64 -1.93 -2.12 -13.31
CA SER A 64 -3.24 -1.68 -13.77
C SER A 64 -3.32 -0.14 -13.80
N ASN A 65 -4.21 0.40 -14.62
CA ASN A 65 -4.44 1.84 -14.70
C ASN A 65 -5.95 2.09 -14.69
N PRO A 66 -6.50 2.65 -13.59
CA PRO A 66 -5.80 3.11 -12.38
C PRO A 66 -5.17 1.96 -11.59
N SER A 67 -4.08 2.27 -10.88
CA SER A 67 -3.38 1.25 -10.07
C SER A 67 -4.23 0.77 -8.90
N THR A 68 -4.27 -0.55 -8.69
CA THR A 68 -4.90 -1.16 -7.52
C THR A 68 -3.94 -1.37 -6.36
N ALA A 69 -2.69 -0.91 -6.51
CA ALA A 69 -1.67 -0.95 -5.47
C ALA A 69 -0.99 0.41 -5.31
N VAL A 70 -0.50 0.68 -4.12
CA VAL A 70 0.21 1.91 -3.77
C VAL A 70 1.26 1.64 -2.71
N ASP A 71 2.42 2.30 -2.84
CA ASP A 71 3.47 2.28 -1.83
C ASP A 71 3.47 3.60 -1.08
N VAL A 72 3.24 3.53 0.23
CA VAL A 72 3.15 4.69 1.12
C VAL A 72 4.05 4.49 2.32
N TYR A 73 4.91 5.47 2.58
CA TYR A 73 5.88 5.47 3.66
C TYR A 73 5.46 6.43 4.76
N PRO A 74 5.43 6.02 6.03
CA PRO A 74 5.26 6.97 7.14
C PRO A 74 6.45 7.92 7.20
N TYR A 75 6.18 9.19 7.48
CA TYR A 75 7.22 10.22 7.59
C TYR A 75 7.65 10.40 9.06
N PRO A 76 8.92 10.66 9.34
CA PRO A 76 10.06 10.65 8.42
C PRO A 76 10.38 9.22 7.93
N ILE A 77 10.81 9.12 6.66
CA ILE A 77 11.09 7.81 6.06
C ILE A 77 12.37 7.23 6.70
N ASP A 78 12.25 6.05 7.28
CA ASP A 78 13.36 5.29 7.84
C ASP A 78 13.18 3.81 7.49
N PHE A 79 14.02 3.31 6.59
CA PHE A 79 13.94 1.92 6.12
C PHE A 79 14.36 0.89 7.17
N ASN A 80 14.96 1.32 8.28
CA ASN A 80 15.40 0.44 9.36
C ASN A 80 14.39 0.35 10.51
N ASP A 81 13.37 1.19 10.53
CA ASP A 81 12.36 1.23 11.59
C ASP A 81 11.11 0.44 11.16
N ASN A 82 11.19 -0.89 11.26
CA ASN A 82 10.07 -1.77 10.90
C ASN A 82 8.85 -1.58 11.80
N GLU A 83 9.04 -1.24 13.06
CA GLU A 83 7.93 -1.04 14.00
C GLU A 83 7.03 0.12 13.56
N ARG A 84 7.61 1.17 13.00
CA ARG A 84 6.86 2.30 12.44
C ARG A 84 5.92 1.85 11.32
N TYR A 85 6.40 0.96 10.43
CA TYR A 85 5.57 0.42 9.34
C TYR A 85 4.43 -0.45 9.88
N PHE A 86 4.68 -1.25 10.90
CA PHE A 86 3.64 -2.08 11.52
C PHE A 86 2.55 -1.22 12.15
N TRP A 87 2.94 -0.20 12.90
CA TRP A 87 1.99 0.73 13.51
C TRP A 87 1.19 1.50 12.45
N PHE A 88 1.88 2.00 11.42
CA PHE A 88 1.26 2.71 10.31
C PHE A 88 0.25 1.83 9.56
N ALA A 89 0.63 0.59 9.24
CA ALA A 89 -0.25 -0.35 8.55
C ALA A 89 -1.50 -0.67 9.37
N GLY A 90 -1.36 -0.86 10.69
CA GLY A 90 -2.51 -1.08 11.57
C GLY A 90 -3.50 0.09 11.52
N TRP A 91 -2.99 1.33 11.53
CA TRP A 91 -3.81 2.52 11.41
C TRP A 91 -4.51 2.60 10.05
N VAL A 92 -3.76 2.39 8.96
CA VAL A 92 -4.30 2.44 7.58
C VAL A 92 -5.40 1.40 7.39
N LEU A 93 -5.18 0.15 7.84
CA LEU A 93 -6.15 -0.92 7.71
C LEU A 93 -7.41 -0.67 8.55
N ALA A 94 -7.26 -0.13 9.75
CA ALA A 94 -8.40 0.28 10.59
C ALA A 94 -9.20 1.39 9.92
N LYS A 95 -8.53 2.41 9.37
CA LYS A 95 -9.19 3.49 8.64
C LYS A 95 -9.91 2.97 7.40
N ALA A 96 -9.29 2.07 6.65
CA ALA A 96 -9.92 1.44 5.49
C ALA A 96 -11.20 0.69 5.87
N LYS A 97 -11.20 -0.03 6.98
CA LYS A 97 -12.40 -0.72 7.48
C LYS A 97 -13.51 0.26 7.84
N ILE A 98 -13.19 1.35 8.51
CA ILE A 98 -14.16 2.41 8.85
C ILE A 98 -14.77 2.99 7.58
N LEU A 99 -13.94 3.38 6.61
CA LEU A 99 -14.40 3.97 5.35
C LEU A 99 -15.29 3.01 4.54
N ARG A 100 -14.97 1.71 4.57
CA ARG A 100 -15.85 0.71 3.95
C ARG A 100 -17.20 0.59 4.66
N ASN A 101 -17.20 0.58 5.97
CA ASN A 101 -18.42 0.43 6.75
C ASN A 101 -19.40 1.59 6.53
N VAL A 102 -18.89 2.78 6.24
CA VAL A 102 -19.72 3.96 5.93
C VAL A 102 -19.93 4.17 4.42
N GLY A 103 -19.41 3.29 3.58
CA GLY A 103 -19.62 3.33 2.12
C GLY A 103 -18.73 4.31 1.35
N GLU A 104 -17.71 4.87 1.97
CA GLU A 104 -16.77 5.80 1.31
C GLU A 104 -15.80 5.07 0.36
N ILE A 105 -15.46 3.84 0.67
CA ILE A 105 -14.72 2.95 -0.22
C ILE A 105 -15.43 1.60 -0.33
N THR A 106 -15.22 0.89 -1.43
CA THR A 106 -15.89 -0.39 -1.72
C THR A 106 -15.02 -1.60 -1.44
N ASN A 107 -13.75 -1.53 -1.86
CA ASN A 107 -12.84 -2.68 -1.82
C ASN A 107 -12.15 -2.85 -0.48
N LYS A 108 -11.87 -4.10 -0.11
CA LYS A 108 -10.97 -4.41 1.00
C LYS A 108 -9.55 -4.02 0.65
N VAL A 109 -8.78 -3.64 1.65
CA VAL A 109 -7.37 -3.28 1.52
C VAL A 109 -6.52 -4.34 2.20
N ARG A 110 -5.47 -4.78 1.53
CA ARG A 110 -4.46 -5.70 2.05
C ARG A 110 -3.12 -5.00 2.16
N TRP A 111 -2.35 -5.34 3.19
CA TRP A 111 -1.02 -4.82 3.43
C TRP A 111 0.06 -5.82 3.01
N GLY A 112 1.17 -5.33 2.44
CA GLY A 112 2.29 -6.15 1.99
C GLY A 112 3.13 -6.78 3.10
N GLY A 113 2.89 -6.42 4.36
CA GLY A 113 3.43 -7.11 5.54
C GLY A 113 2.56 -8.27 6.02
N ASN A 114 1.41 -8.52 5.39
CA ASN A 114 0.48 -9.58 5.80
C ASN A 114 -0.28 -10.17 4.60
N TRP A 115 0.44 -10.84 3.72
CA TRP A 115 -0.11 -11.37 2.47
C TRP A 115 -1.21 -12.42 2.66
N ASP A 116 -1.19 -13.15 3.78
CA ASP A 116 -2.14 -14.22 4.07
C ASP A 116 -3.30 -13.79 4.98
N GLY A 117 -3.20 -12.63 5.59
CA GLY A 117 -4.04 -12.21 6.72
C GLY A 117 -5.51 -11.97 6.44
N LEU A 118 -5.98 -12.12 5.19
CA LEU A 118 -7.37 -11.89 4.83
C LEU A 118 -8.07 -13.11 4.23
N LYS A 119 -7.44 -14.26 4.15
CA LYS A 119 -8.07 -15.47 3.59
C LYS A 119 -9.38 -15.84 4.30
N ASN A 120 -9.42 -15.64 5.60
CA ASN A 120 -10.57 -15.94 6.43
C ASN A 120 -11.19 -14.69 7.10
N GLY A 121 -10.77 -13.50 6.67
CA GLY A 121 -11.23 -12.24 7.25
C GLY A 121 -10.54 -11.87 8.57
N VAL A 122 -9.58 -12.66 9.03
CA VAL A 122 -8.82 -12.42 10.26
C VAL A 122 -7.40 -11.98 9.90
N ILE A 123 -6.90 -10.94 10.56
CA ILE A 123 -5.51 -10.53 10.42
C ILE A 123 -4.63 -11.51 11.21
N ASP A 124 -3.77 -12.23 10.49
CA ASP A 124 -2.82 -13.17 11.07
C ASP A 124 -1.41 -12.82 10.63
N PHE A 125 -0.57 -12.44 11.57
CA PHE A 125 0.82 -12.07 11.31
C PHE A 125 1.79 -13.26 11.31
N SER A 126 1.33 -14.47 11.61
CA SER A 126 2.20 -15.65 11.68
C SER A 126 2.84 -15.98 10.33
N TYR A 127 2.10 -15.76 9.26
CA TYR A 127 2.55 -16.00 7.89
C TYR A 127 3.78 -15.19 7.51
N ASN A 128 3.85 -13.95 7.93
CA ASN A 128 4.92 -13.03 7.55
C ASN A 128 6.24 -13.27 8.31
N ARG A 129 6.25 -14.20 9.26
CA ARG A 129 7.47 -14.59 9.96
C ARG A 129 8.31 -15.60 9.19
N SER A 130 7.78 -16.13 8.10
CA SER A 130 8.54 -17.05 7.25
C SER A 130 9.58 -16.28 6.44
N PRO A 131 10.86 -16.73 6.43
CA PRO A 131 11.90 -16.11 5.61
C PRO A 131 11.65 -16.25 4.11
N LYS A 132 10.72 -17.10 3.71
CA LYS A 132 10.32 -17.31 2.30
C LYS A 132 9.29 -16.32 1.81
N VAL A 133 8.69 -15.52 2.70
CA VAL A 133 7.65 -14.56 2.35
C VAL A 133 8.29 -13.19 2.14
N LEU A 134 7.99 -12.57 1.00
CA LEU A 134 8.36 -11.18 0.76
C LEU A 134 7.51 -10.28 1.66
N ASN A 135 8.17 -9.56 2.57
CA ASN A 135 7.54 -8.48 3.31
C ASN A 135 7.75 -7.17 2.56
N ASP A 136 6.68 -6.61 2.05
CA ASP A 136 6.67 -5.32 1.37
C ASP A 136 5.91 -4.32 2.25
N LEU A 137 6.63 -3.77 3.22
CA LEU A 137 6.03 -2.99 4.33
C LEU A 137 5.33 -1.69 3.90
N PRO A 138 5.76 -0.96 2.85
CA PRO A 138 5.02 0.22 2.38
C PRO A 138 3.85 -0.10 1.47
N HIS A 139 3.67 -1.36 1.05
CA HIS A 139 2.73 -1.76 0.02
C HIS A 139 1.33 -1.99 0.57
N PHE A 140 0.35 -1.35 -0.05
CA PHE A 140 -1.07 -1.57 0.17
C PHE A 140 -1.75 -1.84 -1.17
N GLU A 141 -2.68 -2.78 -1.21
CA GLU A 141 -3.41 -3.11 -2.43
C GLU A 141 -4.88 -3.41 -2.16
N LEU A 142 -5.71 -3.20 -3.19
CA LEU A 142 -7.12 -3.55 -3.15
C LEU A 142 -7.30 -5.04 -3.43
N ILE A 143 -8.22 -5.65 -2.71
CA ILE A 143 -8.73 -7.00 -2.99
C ILE A 143 -10.03 -6.83 -3.75
N GLN A 144 -10.00 -7.24 -5.00
CA GLN A 144 -11.16 -7.16 -5.90
C GLN A 144 -11.73 -8.53 -6.19
#